data_150486fb7a6133139ab92709e7e8748a
#
_entry.id   150486fb7a6133139ab92709e7e8748a
#
_cell.length_a   1.000
_cell.length_b   1.000
_cell.length_c   1.000
_cell.angle_alpha   90.00
_cell.angle_beta   90.00
_cell.angle_gamma   90.00
#
_symmetry.space_group_name_H-M   'P 1'
#
loop_
_entity.id
_entity.type
_entity.pdbx_description
1 polymer ?
#
loop_
_entity_poly.entity_id
_entity_poly.type
_entity_poly.pdbx_seq_one_letter_code
_entity_poly.pdbx_strand_id
1 'polypeptide(L)'
;MQSYDPYRKYGLTRVINASTSLTRLGGSIPHPDVFSSMKDASKAFIRIPELQKWAGDRISRELGTEAALPTSGAACALMLASAACIFKGTELEKYDPLEKNDWNPIIQKLPLHTEGLRNQFIVMKNDRNVYDHSVECAGGIMVEAGESDYTTIDHIHDTINHEKTAAFYYILSDLPQISCR
;
A
#
# COMPACT_ATOMS: atom_id res chain seq x y z
N MET A 1 -28.78 31.09 -0.34
CA MET A 1 -28.18 30.45 -1.53
C MET A 1 -28.41 28.96 -1.44
N GLN A 2 -29.19 28.36 -2.33
CA GLN A 2 -29.27 26.93 -2.42
C GLN A 2 -27.87 26.42 -2.88
N SER A 3 -27.19 25.63 -2.05
CA SER A 3 -25.90 25.03 -2.44
C SER A 3 -26.13 24.13 -3.64
N TYR A 4 -25.34 24.31 -4.69
CA TYR A 4 -25.37 23.45 -5.87
C TYR A 4 -25.17 22.00 -5.45
N ASP A 5 -26.14 21.15 -5.81
CA ASP A 5 -26.10 19.71 -5.56
C ASP A 5 -25.99 18.96 -6.90
N PRO A 6 -24.80 18.45 -7.25
CA PRO A 6 -24.57 17.76 -8.52
C PRO A 6 -25.33 16.44 -8.64
N TYR A 7 -25.73 15.84 -7.51
CA TYR A 7 -26.36 14.52 -7.45
C TYR A 7 -27.86 14.55 -7.58
N ARG A 8 -28.50 15.71 -7.33
CA ARG A 8 -29.96 15.89 -7.35
C ARG A 8 -30.60 15.44 -8.66
N LYS A 9 -29.96 15.70 -9.79
CA LYS A 9 -30.44 15.31 -11.11
C LYS A 9 -30.51 13.80 -11.34
N TYR A 10 -29.80 13.01 -10.52
CA TYR A 10 -29.80 11.55 -10.54
C TYR A 10 -30.68 10.93 -9.46
N GLY A 11 -31.42 11.73 -8.68
CA GLY A 11 -32.23 11.24 -7.57
C GLY A 11 -31.43 10.74 -6.37
N LEU A 12 -30.15 11.08 -6.27
CA LEU A 12 -29.28 10.68 -5.16
C LEU A 12 -29.32 11.71 -4.05
N THR A 13 -29.24 11.24 -2.81
CA THR A 13 -29.23 12.11 -1.62
C THR A 13 -27.79 12.53 -1.30
N ARG A 14 -27.57 13.83 -1.23
CA ARG A 14 -26.31 14.40 -0.77
C ARG A 14 -26.09 14.11 0.71
N VAL A 15 -24.88 13.67 1.05
CA VAL A 15 -24.46 13.47 2.45
C VAL A 15 -23.62 14.65 2.91
N ILE A 16 -23.89 15.13 4.13
CA ILE A 16 -23.02 16.06 4.84
C ILE A 16 -22.05 15.22 5.67
N ASN A 17 -20.78 15.16 5.24
CA ASN A 17 -19.75 14.43 5.96
C ASN A 17 -19.21 15.30 7.10
N ALA A 18 -19.55 14.97 8.34
CA ALA A 18 -19.04 15.60 9.55
C ALA A 18 -17.94 14.77 10.25
N SER A 19 -17.48 13.73 9.57
CA SER A 19 -16.36 12.89 10.00
C SER A 19 -15.11 13.23 9.19
N THR A 20 -14.09 12.42 9.32
CA THR A 20 -12.86 12.51 8.50
C THR A 20 -13.07 11.89 7.11
N SER A 21 -11.97 11.62 6.39
CA SER A 21 -11.99 10.91 5.10
C SER A 21 -12.59 9.50 5.25
N LEU A 22 -13.66 9.22 4.54
CA LEU A 22 -14.35 7.92 4.55
C LEU A 22 -14.41 7.35 3.15
N THR A 23 -13.83 6.17 2.92
CA THR A 23 -13.83 5.49 1.61
C THR A 23 -15.24 5.27 1.06
N ARG A 24 -16.21 4.92 1.91
CA ARG A 24 -17.63 4.75 1.52
C ARG A 24 -18.32 6.03 1.07
N LEU A 25 -17.71 7.20 1.31
CA LEU A 25 -18.18 8.51 0.85
C LEU A 25 -17.27 9.10 -0.24
N GLY A 26 -16.36 8.30 -0.81
CA GLY A 26 -15.44 8.73 -1.84
C GLY A 26 -14.14 9.36 -1.30
N GLY A 27 -13.86 9.22 0.00
CA GLY A 27 -12.66 9.78 0.63
C GLY A 27 -12.78 11.27 0.91
N SER A 28 -11.92 12.06 0.29
CA SER A 28 -11.88 13.53 0.40
C SER A 28 -12.38 14.21 -0.87
N ILE A 29 -12.95 15.39 -0.73
CA ILE A 29 -13.21 16.27 -1.88
C ILE A 29 -11.89 16.93 -2.28
N PRO A 30 -11.37 16.68 -3.50
CA PRO A 30 -10.12 17.28 -3.95
C PRO A 30 -10.21 18.81 -4.05
N HIS A 31 -9.06 19.47 -3.85
CA HIS A 31 -8.96 20.91 -4.09
C HIS A 31 -9.25 21.24 -5.58
N PRO A 32 -9.83 22.40 -5.91
CA PRO A 32 -10.12 22.78 -7.30
C PRO A 32 -8.92 22.70 -8.25
N ASP A 33 -7.70 22.98 -7.79
CA ASP A 33 -6.48 22.90 -8.57
C ASP A 33 -6.16 21.48 -9.04
N VAL A 34 -6.58 20.46 -8.29
CA VAL A 34 -6.44 19.05 -8.70
C VAL A 34 -7.25 18.80 -9.97
N PHE A 35 -8.50 19.27 -10.01
CA PHE A 35 -9.34 19.12 -11.20
C PHE A 35 -8.81 19.91 -12.40
N SER A 36 -8.25 21.11 -12.17
CA SER A 36 -7.58 21.90 -13.21
C SER A 36 -6.38 21.13 -13.80
N SER A 37 -5.54 20.58 -12.94
CA SER A 37 -4.37 19.77 -13.34
C SER A 37 -4.77 18.50 -14.10
N MET A 38 -5.82 17.79 -13.63
CA MET A 38 -6.36 16.63 -14.34
C MET A 38 -6.89 17.00 -15.73
N LYS A 39 -7.60 18.12 -15.85
CA LYS A 39 -8.09 18.62 -17.14
C LYS A 39 -6.95 18.97 -18.09
N ASP A 40 -5.86 19.53 -17.59
CA ASP A 40 -4.71 19.85 -18.42
C ASP A 40 -3.94 18.59 -18.83
N ALA A 41 -3.73 17.67 -17.91
CA ALA A 41 -3.10 16.39 -18.19
C ALA A 41 -3.86 15.57 -19.25
N SER A 42 -5.20 15.65 -19.27
CA SER A 42 -6.04 14.91 -20.24
C SER A 42 -5.85 15.36 -21.70
N LYS A 43 -5.11 16.43 -21.96
CA LYS A 43 -4.87 16.98 -23.32
C LYS A 43 -3.61 16.42 -23.98
N ALA A 44 -2.79 15.66 -23.28
CA ALA A 44 -1.50 15.18 -23.78
C ALA A 44 -1.17 13.78 -23.26
N PHE A 45 -0.37 13.04 -24.02
CA PHE A 45 0.20 11.77 -23.58
C PHE A 45 1.56 12.02 -22.94
N ILE A 46 1.86 11.23 -21.89
CA ILE A 46 3.15 11.23 -21.21
C ILE A 46 3.55 9.78 -20.89
N ARG A 47 4.82 9.54 -20.75
CA ARG A 47 5.31 8.26 -20.23
C ARG A 47 5.00 8.17 -18.74
N ILE A 48 4.17 7.21 -18.36
CA ILE A 48 3.76 7.03 -16.96
C ILE A 48 4.94 6.84 -16.00
N PRO A 49 6.02 6.09 -16.33
CA PRO A 49 7.18 5.98 -15.43
C PRO A 49 7.85 7.33 -15.14
N GLU A 50 7.96 8.19 -16.15
CA GLU A 50 8.52 9.54 -15.97
C GLU A 50 7.65 10.39 -15.06
N LEU A 51 6.33 10.31 -15.21
CA LEU A 51 5.38 11.02 -14.36
C LEU A 51 5.41 10.48 -12.91
N GLN A 52 5.47 9.16 -12.73
CA GLN A 52 5.56 8.55 -11.40
C GLN A 52 6.87 8.92 -10.71
N LYS A 53 7.99 8.88 -11.42
CA LYS A 53 9.27 9.31 -10.89
C LYS A 53 9.24 10.77 -10.46
N TRP A 54 8.75 11.66 -11.33
CA TRP A 54 8.62 13.08 -11.02
C TRP A 54 7.75 13.31 -9.78
N ALA A 55 6.60 12.64 -9.68
CA ALA A 55 5.70 12.76 -8.55
C ALA A 55 6.33 12.22 -7.26
N GLY A 56 7.00 11.06 -7.34
CA GLY A 56 7.75 10.48 -6.23
C GLY A 56 8.85 11.40 -5.72
N ASP A 57 9.68 11.94 -6.61
CA ASP A 57 10.76 12.89 -6.29
C ASP A 57 10.19 14.18 -5.65
N ARG A 58 9.00 14.61 -6.05
CA ARG A 58 8.35 15.78 -5.46
C ARG A 58 7.84 15.50 -4.06
N ILE A 59 7.15 14.38 -3.87
CA ILE A 59 6.58 13.96 -2.57
C ILE A 59 7.71 13.72 -1.57
N SER A 60 8.76 13.00 -1.97
CA SER A 60 9.89 12.69 -1.08
C SER A 60 10.60 13.95 -0.58
N ARG A 61 10.77 14.95 -1.43
CA ARG A 61 11.34 16.24 -1.01
C ARG A 61 10.47 16.99 -0.01
N GLU A 62 9.16 17.00 -0.22
CA GLU A 62 8.22 17.68 0.69
C GLU A 62 8.11 16.98 2.05
N LEU A 63 8.25 15.64 2.07
CA LEU A 63 8.12 14.84 3.29
C LEU A 63 9.47 14.54 3.97
N GLY A 64 10.61 14.85 3.33
CA GLY A 64 11.94 14.52 3.86
C GLY A 64 12.21 13.02 3.88
N THR A 65 11.60 12.23 2.97
CA THR A 65 11.80 10.78 2.85
C THR A 65 12.80 10.44 1.75
N GLU A 66 13.42 9.26 1.81
CA GLU A 66 14.37 8.79 0.79
C GLU A 66 13.72 8.64 -0.59
N ALA A 67 12.50 8.09 -0.62
CA ALA A 67 11.72 7.90 -1.83
C ALA A 67 10.21 7.95 -1.53
N ALA A 68 9.41 8.12 -2.57
CA ALA A 68 7.97 8.02 -2.49
C ALA A 68 7.40 7.48 -3.80
N LEU A 69 6.30 6.74 -3.70
CA LEU A 69 5.55 6.23 -4.84
C LEU A 69 4.07 6.54 -4.66
N PRO A 70 3.46 7.39 -5.51
CA PRO A 70 2.02 7.58 -5.47
C PRO A 70 1.28 6.34 -5.97
N THR A 71 0.22 5.96 -5.27
CA THR A 71 -0.60 4.79 -5.57
C THR A 71 -2.09 5.14 -5.61
N SER A 72 -2.93 4.22 -6.09
CA SER A 72 -4.38 4.41 -6.14
C SER A 72 -5.07 4.30 -4.76
N GLY A 73 -4.32 4.02 -3.69
CA GLY A 73 -4.84 3.94 -2.32
C GLY A 73 -3.98 3.05 -1.43
N ALA A 74 -4.28 3.03 -0.13
CA ALA A 74 -3.49 2.32 0.88
C ALA A 74 -3.37 0.81 0.62
N ALA A 75 -4.43 0.14 0.17
CA ALA A 75 -4.38 -1.28 -0.16
C ALA A 75 -3.36 -1.58 -1.29
N CYS A 76 -3.35 -0.76 -2.35
CA CYS A 76 -2.36 -0.88 -3.42
C CYS A 76 -0.95 -0.55 -2.93
N ALA A 77 -0.79 0.42 -2.03
CA ALA A 77 0.50 0.73 -1.43
C ALA A 77 1.05 -0.45 -0.62
N LEU A 78 0.23 -1.08 0.21
CA LEU A 78 0.59 -2.29 0.97
C LEU A 78 0.96 -3.46 0.05
N MET A 79 0.17 -3.69 -1.00
CA MET A 79 0.45 -4.75 -1.98
C MET A 79 1.79 -4.53 -2.68
N LEU A 80 2.07 -3.32 -3.16
CA LEU A 80 3.33 -2.99 -3.83
C LEU A 80 4.53 -3.05 -2.88
N ALA A 81 4.39 -2.58 -1.64
CA ALA A 81 5.43 -2.70 -0.62
C ALA A 81 5.73 -4.17 -0.30
N SER A 82 4.70 -5.01 -0.20
CA SER A 82 4.85 -6.44 0.03
C SER A 82 5.56 -7.13 -1.14
N ALA A 83 5.19 -6.81 -2.37
CA ALA A 83 5.87 -7.30 -3.56
C ALA A 83 7.36 -6.92 -3.58
N ALA A 84 7.67 -5.68 -3.22
CA ALA A 84 9.05 -5.21 -3.09
C ALA A 84 9.84 -5.98 -2.02
N CYS A 85 9.22 -6.27 -0.87
CA CYS A 85 9.84 -7.10 0.18
C CYS A 85 10.12 -8.53 -0.29
N ILE A 86 9.19 -9.13 -1.06
CA ILE A 86 9.36 -10.49 -1.61
C ILE A 86 10.53 -10.53 -2.60
N PHE A 87 10.70 -9.50 -3.42
CA PHE A 87 11.79 -9.47 -4.41
C PHE A 87 13.13 -8.98 -3.85
N LYS A 88 13.17 -8.46 -2.64
CA LYS A 88 14.40 -7.97 -2.02
C LYS A 88 15.46 -9.09 -1.92
N GLY A 89 16.67 -8.80 -2.41
CA GLY A 89 17.77 -9.75 -2.46
C GLY A 89 17.69 -10.78 -3.61
N THR A 90 16.75 -10.61 -4.53
CA THR A 90 16.65 -11.43 -5.74
C THR A 90 17.13 -10.66 -6.97
N GLU A 91 17.27 -11.33 -8.10
CA GLU A 91 17.57 -10.72 -9.40
C GLU A 91 16.50 -9.73 -9.87
N LEU A 92 15.27 -9.83 -9.32
CA LEU A 92 14.14 -8.99 -9.65
C LEU A 92 14.08 -7.71 -8.81
N GLU A 93 14.93 -7.55 -7.79
CA GLU A 93 14.93 -6.35 -6.93
C GLU A 93 15.08 -5.03 -7.71
N LYS A 94 15.91 -5.05 -8.75
CA LYS A 94 16.18 -3.89 -9.61
C LYS A 94 15.63 -4.04 -11.03
N TYR A 95 14.74 -5.02 -11.22
CA TYR A 95 14.15 -5.25 -12.52
C TYR A 95 13.07 -4.21 -12.84
N ASP A 96 13.27 -3.47 -13.93
CA ASP A 96 12.27 -2.53 -14.44
C ASP A 96 11.61 -3.11 -15.71
N PRO A 97 10.37 -3.61 -15.61
CA PRO A 97 9.67 -4.17 -16.75
C PRO A 97 9.28 -3.12 -17.79
N LEU A 98 9.24 -1.85 -17.43
CA LEU A 98 8.91 -0.76 -18.35
C LEU A 98 10.13 -0.36 -19.18
N GLU A 99 11.33 -0.37 -18.59
CA GLU A 99 12.58 -0.14 -19.31
C GLU A 99 12.88 -1.27 -20.28
N LYS A 100 12.72 -2.51 -19.83
CA LYS A 100 12.97 -3.71 -20.63
C LYS A 100 11.82 -4.10 -21.54
N ASN A 101 10.65 -3.46 -21.37
CA ASN A 101 9.40 -3.79 -22.07
C ASN A 101 9.03 -5.28 -21.99
N ASP A 102 9.30 -5.90 -20.85
CA ASP A 102 9.00 -7.30 -20.55
C ASP A 102 8.48 -7.45 -19.12
N TRP A 103 7.27 -7.96 -18.96
CA TRP A 103 6.62 -8.21 -17.68
C TRP A 103 6.73 -9.66 -17.22
N ASN A 104 7.15 -10.58 -18.10
CA ASN A 104 7.13 -12.01 -17.81
C ASN A 104 7.90 -12.39 -16.54
N PRO A 105 9.10 -11.88 -16.26
CA PRO A 105 9.83 -12.25 -15.04
C PRO A 105 9.03 -11.93 -13.75
N ILE A 106 8.23 -10.88 -13.77
CA ILE A 106 7.40 -10.47 -12.63
C ILE A 106 6.15 -11.36 -12.52
N ILE A 107 5.38 -11.46 -13.62
CA ILE A 107 4.08 -12.17 -13.61
C ILE A 107 4.23 -13.69 -13.46
N GLN A 108 5.38 -14.25 -13.78
CA GLN A 108 5.69 -15.65 -13.53
C GLN A 108 5.95 -15.95 -12.05
N LYS A 109 6.16 -14.94 -11.21
CA LYS A 109 6.39 -15.09 -9.77
C LYS A 109 5.21 -14.60 -8.95
N LEU A 110 4.77 -13.37 -9.14
CA LEU A 110 3.71 -12.75 -8.36
C LEU A 110 2.34 -12.89 -9.04
N PRO A 111 1.30 -13.11 -8.24
CA PRO A 111 1.31 -13.40 -6.80
C PRO A 111 1.39 -14.90 -6.47
N LEU A 112 1.30 -15.80 -7.47
CA LEU A 112 0.97 -17.21 -7.26
C LEU A 112 2.19 -18.15 -7.13
N HIS A 113 3.36 -17.73 -7.57
CA HIS A 113 4.56 -18.58 -7.66
C HIS A 113 5.72 -18.00 -6.86
N THR A 114 5.47 -17.80 -5.56
CA THR A 114 6.45 -17.22 -4.62
C THR A 114 7.28 -18.29 -3.88
N GLU A 115 7.18 -19.56 -4.28
CA GLU A 115 7.95 -20.66 -3.72
C GLU A 115 9.45 -20.40 -3.91
N GLY A 116 10.19 -20.59 -2.82
CA GLY A 116 11.65 -20.33 -2.80
C GLY A 116 12.03 -18.86 -2.64
N LEU A 117 11.06 -17.94 -2.60
CA LEU A 117 11.27 -16.54 -2.23
C LEU A 117 10.99 -16.34 -0.74
N ARG A 118 11.52 -15.26 -0.18
CA ARG A 118 11.08 -14.80 1.14
C ARG A 118 9.70 -14.17 0.97
N ASN A 119 8.67 -14.87 1.43
CA ASN A 119 7.28 -14.44 1.25
C ASN A 119 6.47 -14.45 2.55
N GLN A 120 7.09 -14.75 3.69
CA GLN A 120 6.43 -14.72 4.99
C GLN A 120 6.50 -13.32 5.59
N PHE A 121 5.34 -12.82 6.02
CA PHE A 121 5.18 -11.56 6.72
C PHE A 121 4.74 -11.83 8.14
N ILE A 122 5.62 -11.53 9.10
CA ILE A 122 5.27 -11.68 10.51
C ILE A 122 4.31 -10.57 10.89
N VAL A 123 3.23 -10.92 11.56
CA VAL A 123 2.24 -10.00 12.10
C VAL A 123 1.92 -10.37 13.53
N MET A 124 1.67 -9.39 14.38
CA MET A 124 1.17 -9.67 15.73
C MET A 124 -0.23 -10.25 15.65
N LYS A 125 -0.46 -11.37 16.35
CA LYS A 125 -1.76 -12.06 16.33
C LYS A 125 -2.91 -11.17 16.81
N ASN A 126 -2.65 -10.31 17.78
CA ASN A 126 -3.60 -9.32 18.28
C ASN A 126 -3.77 -8.08 17.37
N ASP A 127 -3.04 -7.99 16.24
CA ASP A 127 -3.09 -6.87 15.29
C ASP A 127 -3.63 -7.27 13.91
N ARG A 128 -4.13 -8.52 13.79
CA ARG A 128 -4.74 -9.01 12.55
C ARG A 128 -5.97 -8.18 12.16
N ASN A 129 -6.06 -7.82 10.89
CA ASN A 129 -7.15 -6.98 10.40
C ASN A 129 -7.46 -7.23 8.91
N VAL A 130 -8.51 -6.56 8.41
CA VAL A 130 -9.00 -6.75 7.04
C VAL A 130 -8.02 -6.29 5.94
N TYR A 131 -6.98 -5.53 6.26
CA TYR A 131 -5.99 -5.06 5.29
C TYR A 131 -4.86 -6.07 5.04
N ASP A 132 -4.73 -7.11 5.88
CA ASP A 132 -3.74 -8.18 5.73
C ASP A 132 -3.82 -8.83 4.35
N HIS A 133 -5.01 -8.92 3.79
CA HIS A 133 -5.25 -9.45 2.47
C HIS A 133 -4.54 -8.66 1.33
N SER A 134 -4.14 -7.42 1.57
CA SER A 134 -3.29 -6.69 0.60
C SER A 134 -1.90 -7.32 0.49
N VAL A 135 -1.36 -7.87 1.58
CA VAL A 135 -0.10 -8.62 1.60
C VAL A 135 -0.28 -9.94 0.86
N GLU A 136 -1.37 -10.65 1.13
CA GLU A 136 -1.71 -11.94 0.49
C GLU A 136 -1.92 -11.77 -1.02
N CYS A 137 -2.52 -10.66 -1.46
CA CYS A 137 -2.67 -10.32 -2.88
C CYS A 137 -1.33 -10.13 -3.62
N ALA A 138 -0.25 -9.83 -2.90
CA ALA A 138 1.10 -9.79 -3.46
C ALA A 138 1.80 -11.17 -3.47
N GLY A 139 1.17 -12.22 -2.95
CA GLY A 139 1.76 -13.54 -2.78
C GLY A 139 2.47 -13.74 -1.43
N GLY A 140 2.24 -12.84 -0.47
CA GLY A 140 2.73 -12.94 0.89
C GLY A 140 1.92 -13.93 1.73
N ILE A 141 2.55 -14.52 2.72
CA ILE A 141 1.95 -15.41 3.71
C ILE A 141 2.04 -14.74 5.07
N MET A 142 0.89 -14.51 5.70
CA MET A 142 0.85 -13.93 7.05
C MET A 142 1.19 -15.00 8.09
N VAL A 143 2.21 -14.73 8.91
CA VAL A 143 2.66 -15.62 9.99
C VAL A 143 2.47 -14.90 11.31
N GLU A 144 1.61 -15.47 12.16
CA GLU A 144 1.23 -14.85 13.43
C GLU A 144 2.32 -15.04 14.50
N ALA A 145 2.64 -13.97 15.20
CA ALA A 145 3.49 -13.97 16.39
C ALA A 145 2.68 -13.54 17.62
N GLY A 146 2.93 -14.18 18.76
CA GLY A 146 2.30 -13.84 20.03
C GLY A 146 0.94 -14.48 20.25
N GLU A 147 0.26 -13.98 21.26
CA GLU A 147 -1.05 -14.45 21.71
C GLU A 147 -2.18 -13.52 21.23
N SER A 148 -3.43 -13.92 21.48
CA SER A 148 -4.60 -13.17 21.00
C SER A 148 -4.77 -11.79 21.65
N ASP A 149 -4.17 -11.55 22.80
CA ASP A 149 -4.31 -10.35 23.61
C ASP A 149 -3.00 -9.59 23.80
N TYR A 150 -1.85 -10.22 23.54
CA TYR A 150 -0.54 -9.56 23.64
C TYR A 150 0.52 -10.20 22.75
N THR A 151 1.53 -9.41 22.40
CA THR A 151 2.73 -9.87 21.71
C THR A 151 3.96 -9.29 22.40
N THR A 152 4.99 -10.12 22.60
CA THR A 152 6.29 -9.72 23.12
C THR A 152 7.34 -9.68 22.01
N ILE A 153 8.48 -9.04 22.27
CA ILE A 153 9.62 -9.06 21.34
C ILE A 153 10.11 -10.50 21.14
N ASP A 154 10.14 -11.32 22.19
CA ASP A 154 10.57 -12.71 22.09
C ASP A 154 9.65 -13.52 21.17
N HIS A 155 8.33 -13.32 21.26
CA HIS A 155 7.39 -13.96 20.33
C HIS A 155 7.69 -13.62 18.87
N ILE A 156 8.07 -12.37 18.60
CA ILE A 156 8.44 -11.93 17.23
C ILE A 156 9.76 -12.62 16.81
N HIS A 157 10.77 -12.61 17.68
CA HIS A 157 12.06 -13.24 17.40
C HIS A 157 11.95 -14.75 17.14
N ASP A 158 11.16 -15.45 17.94
CA ASP A 158 10.94 -16.90 17.80
C ASP A 158 10.20 -17.26 16.51
N THR A 159 9.43 -16.32 15.97
CA THR A 159 8.67 -16.50 14.71
C THR A 159 9.52 -16.25 13.48
N ILE A 160 10.66 -15.54 13.59
CA ILE A 160 11.50 -15.21 12.44
C ILE A 160 12.14 -16.48 11.84
N ASN A 161 11.91 -16.67 10.56
CA ASN A 161 12.65 -17.64 9.75
C ASN A 161 13.49 -16.88 8.73
N HIS A 162 14.80 -16.87 8.91
CA HIS A 162 15.73 -16.08 8.08
C HIS A 162 15.71 -16.43 6.59
N GLU A 163 15.26 -17.64 6.22
CA GLU A 163 15.15 -18.07 4.82
C GLU A 163 13.80 -17.70 4.19
N LYS A 164 12.75 -17.49 5.00
CA LYS A 164 11.38 -17.31 4.52
C LYS A 164 10.80 -15.95 4.87
N THR A 165 11.26 -15.31 5.94
CA THR A 165 10.70 -14.04 6.38
C THR A 165 11.14 -12.90 5.47
N ALA A 166 10.16 -12.26 4.85
CA ALA A 166 10.33 -11.07 4.01
C ALA A 166 10.33 -9.78 4.85
N ALA A 167 9.37 -9.66 5.76
CA ALA A 167 9.22 -8.48 6.59
C ALA A 167 8.40 -8.75 7.87
N PHE A 168 8.47 -7.80 8.80
CA PHE A 168 7.51 -7.67 9.89
C PHE A 168 6.47 -6.61 9.50
N TYR A 169 5.19 -7.01 9.54
CA TYR A 169 4.06 -6.16 9.22
C TYR A 169 3.48 -5.60 10.53
N TYR A 170 3.53 -4.29 10.67
CA TYR A 170 3.12 -3.59 11.87
C TYR A 170 2.21 -2.42 11.55
N ILE A 171 1.11 -2.29 12.31
CA ILE A 171 0.20 -1.16 12.22
C ILE A 171 0.41 -0.27 13.44
N LEU A 172 0.78 0.97 13.19
CA LEU A 172 0.84 1.98 14.24
C LEU A 172 -0.57 2.38 14.63
N SER A 173 -1.01 1.97 15.81
CA SER A 173 -2.28 2.38 16.42
C SER A 173 -2.02 3.17 17.70
N ASP A 174 -3.04 3.89 18.17
CA ASP A 174 -2.97 4.68 19.41
C ASP A 174 -2.87 3.81 20.69
N LEU A 175 -2.97 2.48 20.55
CA LEU A 175 -2.87 1.55 21.66
C LEU A 175 -1.49 0.86 21.65
N PRO A 176 -0.82 0.73 22.82
CA PRO A 176 0.42 -0.02 22.90
C PRO A 176 0.15 -1.51 22.65
N GLN A 177 0.69 -2.00 21.53
CA GLN A 177 0.43 -3.36 21.06
C GLN A 177 1.56 -4.33 21.41
N ILE A 178 2.72 -3.82 21.76
CA ILE A 178 3.87 -4.62 22.19
C ILE A 178 4.07 -4.45 23.69
N SER A 179 4.00 -5.54 24.43
CA SER A 179 4.35 -5.56 25.85
C SER A 179 5.87 -5.70 25.99
N CYS A 180 6.51 -4.70 26.56
CA CYS A 180 7.92 -4.75 27.02
C CYS A 180 7.96 -5.40 28.41
N ARG A 181 7.70 -6.70 28.55
CA ARG A 181 7.96 -7.44 29.78
C ARG A 181 9.21 -8.28 29.65
#